data_ca12e2d2a49d06b5d380a3474ac6c322
#
_entry.id   ca12e2d2a49d06b5d380a3474ac6c322
#
_cell.length_a   1.000
_cell.length_b   1.000
_cell.length_c   1.000
_cell.angle_alpha   90.00
_cell.angle_beta   90.00
_cell.angle_gamma   90.00
#
_symmetry.space_group_name_H-M   'P 1'
#
loop_
_entity.id
_entity.type
_entity.pdbx_description
1 polymer ?
#
loop_
_entity_poly.entity_id
_entity_poly.type
_entity_poly.pdbx_seq_one_letter_code
_entity_poly.pdbx_strand_id
1 'polypeptide(L)'
;MVNMNRKEAKYLSAMSSYLKGSPIMSDAEFDTIKADLKEEGSKFAVDTEPQCYIDTGVCKVTLQEDFFRTNLLYLPAGAILSVLWLGIGYEIASLVFKINPVVLLALGYPVIAKLTKDITDNFVFENNKVVYGPCPSCEAENRIYFGNILGVEGFGDTAEVKCPNCKEVFLVKRDTLRATTLPKTA
;
A
#
# COMPACT_ATOMS: atom_id res chain seq x y z
N MET A 1 -25.91 22.53 11.61
CA MET A 1 -26.30 22.69 10.21
C MET A 1 -25.04 22.86 9.41
N VAL A 2 -24.75 21.94 8.48
CA VAL A 2 -23.58 22.06 7.60
C VAL A 2 -23.89 23.15 6.58
N ASN A 3 -23.11 24.24 6.54
CA ASN A 3 -23.23 25.27 5.52
C ASN A 3 -22.77 24.68 4.18
N MET A 4 -23.70 24.20 3.40
CA MET A 4 -23.48 23.57 2.12
C MET A 4 -23.51 24.62 1.02
N ASN A 5 -22.48 24.65 0.17
CA ASN A 5 -22.41 25.55 -0.98
C ASN A 5 -23.44 25.13 -2.04
N ARG A 6 -23.93 26.09 -2.83
CA ARG A 6 -24.92 25.83 -3.91
C ARG A 6 -24.40 24.80 -4.94
N LYS A 7 -23.10 24.80 -5.23
CA LYS A 7 -22.46 23.81 -6.11
C LYS A 7 -22.46 22.41 -5.50
N GLU A 8 -22.20 22.30 -4.20
CA GLU A 8 -22.26 21.04 -3.45
C GLU A 8 -23.64 20.44 -3.44
N ALA A 9 -24.67 21.28 -3.22
CA ALA A 9 -26.07 20.84 -3.28
C ALA A 9 -26.45 20.33 -4.66
N LYS A 10 -26.01 21.01 -5.72
CA LYS A 10 -26.24 20.60 -7.12
C LYS A 10 -25.54 19.25 -7.43
N TYR A 11 -24.31 19.08 -6.97
CA TYR A 11 -23.54 17.84 -7.11
C TYR A 11 -24.22 16.67 -6.41
N LEU A 12 -24.62 16.83 -5.14
CA LEU A 12 -25.29 15.77 -4.38
C LEU A 12 -26.67 15.40 -4.95
N SER A 13 -27.43 16.39 -5.44
CA SER A 13 -28.71 16.14 -6.09
C SER A 13 -28.55 15.38 -7.41
N ALA A 14 -27.52 15.70 -8.19
CA ALA A 14 -27.19 15.00 -9.41
C ALA A 14 -26.74 13.56 -9.14
N MET A 15 -25.89 13.35 -8.15
CA MET A 15 -25.44 12.03 -7.73
C MET A 15 -26.63 11.16 -7.26
N SER A 16 -27.53 11.72 -6.46
CA SER A 16 -28.73 11.02 -5.99
C SER A 16 -29.68 10.64 -7.14
N SER A 17 -29.85 11.53 -8.13
CA SER A 17 -30.71 11.27 -9.30
C SER A 17 -30.10 10.22 -10.24
N TYR A 18 -28.79 10.24 -10.41
CA TYR A 18 -28.05 9.21 -11.17
C TYR A 18 -28.24 7.82 -10.55
N LEU A 19 -28.09 7.70 -9.24
CA LEU A 19 -28.30 6.44 -8.51
C LEU A 19 -29.75 5.92 -8.60
N LYS A 20 -30.72 6.83 -8.76
CA LYS A 20 -32.14 6.47 -8.98
C LYS A 20 -32.47 6.13 -10.43
N GLY A 21 -31.49 6.15 -11.34
CA GLY A 21 -31.66 5.86 -12.75
C GLY A 21 -32.34 6.98 -13.58
N SER A 22 -32.48 8.18 -13.02
CA SER A 22 -33.06 9.35 -13.69
C SER A 22 -32.10 10.55 -13.61
N PRO A 23 -31.02 10.57 -14.43
CA PRO A 23 -30.02 11.62 -14.37
C PRO A 23 -30.61 12.98 -14.74
N ILE A 24 -30.34 14.01 -13.92
CA ILE A 24 -30.84 15.39 -14.13
C ILE A 24 -29.85 16.27 -14.90
N MET A 25 -28.65 15.77 -15.19
CA MET A 25 -27.61 16.45 -15.96
C MET A 25 -26.78 15.45 -16.78
N SER A 26 -26.04 15.97 -17.78
CA SER A 26 -25.11 15.15 -18.57
C SER A 26 -23.85 14.77 -17.79
N ASP A 27 -23.19 13.64 -18.17
CA ASP A 27 -21.96 13.18 -17.55
C ASP A 27 -20.85 14.23 -17.63
N ALA A 28 -20.73 14.93 -18.76
CA ALA A 28 -19.74 15.99 -18.95
C ALA A 28 -19.95 17.18 -17.99
N GLU A 29 -21.21 17.56 -17.73
CA GLU A 29 -21.56 18.63 -16.80
C GLU A 29 -21.31 18.19 -15.35
N PHE A 30 -21.58 16.92 -15.03
CA PHE A 30 -21.30 16.33 -13.73
C PHE A 30 -19.80 16.30 -13.43
N ASP A 31 -18.98 15.87 -14.40
CA ASP A 31 -17.52 15.81 -14.26
C ASP A 31 -16.90 17.21 -14.09
N THR A 32 -17.45 18.22 -14.79
CA THR A 32 -17.01 19.61 -14.63
C THR A 32 -17.26 20.12 -13.20
N ILE A 33 -18.49 19.90 -12.69
CA ILE A 33 -18.83 20.31 -11.33
C ILE A 33 -17.99 19.54 -10.29
N LYS A 34 -17.70 18.26 -10.54
CA LYS A 34 -16.84 17.43 -9.68
C LYS A 34 -15.41 17.96 -9.67
N ALA A 35 -14.85 18.35 -10.81
CA ALA A 35 -13.52 18.93 -10.91
C ALA A 35 -13.41 20.27 -10.18
N ASP A 36 -14.36 21.18 -10.38
CA ASP A 36 -14.44 22.47 -9.70
C ASP A 36 -14.49 22.31 -8.18
N LEU A 37 -15.35 21.41 -7.69
CA LEU A 37 -15.47 21.15 -6.25
C LEU A 37 -14.21 20.51 -5.65
N LYS A 38 -13.48 19.73 -6.46
CA LYS A 38 -12.21 19.13 -6.06
C LYS A 38 -11.11 20.20 -5.93
N GLU A 39 -11.06 21.17 -6.85
CA GLU A 39 -10.15 22.32 -6.76
C GLU A 39 -10.51 23.24 -5.57
N GLU A 40 -11.81 23.43 -5.30
CA GLU A 40 -12.28 24.18 -4.13
C GLU A 40 -12.06 23.46 -2.79
N GLY A 41 -11.56 22.19 -2.81
CA GLY A 41 -11.32 21.37 -1.61
C GLY A 41 -12.61 20.98 -0.86
N SER A 42 -13.74 20.91 -1.58
CA SER A 42 -15.02 20.51 -1.00
C SER A 42 -15.01 19.07 -0.51
N LYS A 43 -15.46 18.86 0.72
CA LYS A 43 -15.55 17.52 1.34
C LYS A 43 -16.47 16.54 0.62
N PHE A 44 -17.36 17.04 -0.27
CA PHE A 44 -18.34 16.23 -0.99
C PHE A 44 -17.85 15.73 -2.35
N ALA A 45 -16.87 16.40 -2.95
CA ALA A 45 -16.32 16.04 -4.26
C ALA A 45 -14.91 15.43 -4.19
N VAL A 46 -14.28 15.49 -3.04
CA VAL A 46 -13.09 14.68 -2.76
C VAL A 46 -13.57 13.24 -2.66
N ASP A 47 -12.94 12.32 -3.37
CA ASP A 47 -13.10 10.89 -3.17
C ASP A 47 -12.54 10.57 -1.77
N THR A 48 -13.29 10.98 -0.72
CA THR A 48 -12.91 10.66 0.66
C THR A 48 -13.12 9.18 0.84
N GLU A 49 -12.04 8.46 0.94
CA GLU A 49 -12.07 7.10 1.41
C GLU A 49 -12.34 7.09 2.93
N PRO A 50 -13.18 6.18 3.43
CA PRO A 50 -13.74 5.00 2.78
C PRO A 50 -14.99 5.28 1.93
N GLN A 51 -15.06 4.70 0.73
CA GLN A 51 -16.25 4.72 -0.12
C GLN A 51 -17.19 3.57 0.28
N CYS A 52 -18.30 3.89 0.88
CA CYS A 52 -19.29 2.91 1.28
C CYS A 52 -20.50 2.92 0.33
N TYR A 53 -20.90 1.75 -0.14
CA TYR A 53 -22.07 1.55 -0.96
C TYR A 53 -23.25 1.20 -0.06
N ILE A 54 -24.30 2.04 -0.09
CA ILE A 54 -25.49 1.91 0.78
C ILE A 54 -26.26 0.62 0.45
N ASP A 55 -26.30 0.21 -0.82
CA ASP A 55 -27.06 -0.94 -1.28
C ASP A 55 -26.48 -2.29 -0.80
N THR A 56 -25.16 -2.39 -0.70
CA THR A 56 -24.45 -3.63 -0.33
C THR A 56 -23.84 -3.59 1.05
N GLY A 57 -23.78 -2.42 1.68
CA GLY A 57 -23.07 -2.19 2.94
C GLY A 57 -21.56 -2.40 2.84
N VAL A 58 -21.03 -2.50 1.61
CA VAL A 58 -19.61 -2.74 1.36
C VAL A 58 -18.88 -1.40 1.31
N CYS A 59 -17.88 -1.24 2.16
CA CYS A 59 -16.94 -0.12 2.12
C CYS A 59 -15.65 -0.51 1.42
N LYS A 60 -15.08 0.39 0.63
CA LYS A 60 -13.83 0.21 -0.11
C LYS A 60 -12.84 1.30 0.28
N VAL A 61 -11.58 0.92 0.41
CA VAL A 61 -10.45 1.81 0.68
C VAL A 61 -9.27 1.37 -0.16
N THR A 62 -8.49 2.33 -0.64
CA THR A 62 -7.22 2.09 -1.31
C THR A 62 -6.09 2.09 -0.29
N LEU A 63 -5.28 1.05 -0.30
CA LEU A 63 -4.08 0.92 0.53
C LEU A 63 -2.87 1.44 -0.22
N GLN A 64 -1.81 1.77 0.51
CA GLN A 64 -0.54 2.21 -0.04
C GLN A 64 0.55 1.18 0.23
N GLU A 65 1.52 1.09 -0.66
CA GLU A 65 2.68 0.23 -0.47
C GLU A 65 3.73 0.92 0.40
N ASP A 66 4.20 0.22 1.43
CA ASP A 66 5.26 0.71 2.33
C ASP A 66 6.63 0.29 1.81
N PHE A 67 7.16 1.03 0.84
CA PHE A 67 8.49 0.79 0.27
C PHE A 67 9.59 0.84 1.31
N PHE A 68 9.49 1.69 2.33
CA PHE A 68 10.51 1.80 3.35
C PHE A 68 10.61 0.51 4.16
N ARG A 69 9.49 -0.03 4.61
CA ARG A 69 9.47 -1.28 5.38
C ARG A 69 9.79 -2.50 4.53
N THR A 70 9.35 -2.52 3.28
CA THR A 70 9.74 -3.55 2.33
C THR A 70 11.25 -3.57 2.17
N ASN A 71 11.91 -2.42 2.02
CA ASN A 71 13.36 -2.34 1.94
C ASN A 71 14.07 -2.71 3.25
N LEU A 72 13.45 -2.46 4.39
CA LEU A 72 14.02 -2.84 5.70
C LEU A 72 14.18 -4.36 5.86
N LEU A 73 13.37 -5.15 5.16
CA LEU A 73 13.47 -6.61 5.15
C LEU A 73 14.80 -7.12 4.56
N TYR A 74 15.42 -6.35 3.67
CA TYR A 74 16.70 -6.69 3.06
C TYR A 74 17.91 -6.35 3.95
N LEU A 75 17.71 -5.53 4.98
CA LEU A 75 18.79 -5.00 5.82
C LEU A 75 19.60 -6.08 6.55
N PRO A 76 18.98 -7.10 7.16
CA PRO A 76 19.73 -8.15 7.85
C PRO A 76 20.67 -8.94 6.91
N ALA A 77 20.15 -9.33 5.73
CA ALA A 77 20.94 -10.05 4.74
C ALA A 77 22.07 -9.17 4.17
N GLY A 78 21.79 -7.91 3.91
CA GLY A 78 22.77 -6.93 3.45
C GLY A 78 23.89 -6.69 4.48
N ALA A 79 23.56 -6.62 5.76
CA ALA A 79 24.54 -6.50 6.83
C ALA A 79 25.47 -7.71 6.90
N ILE A 80 24.93 -8.93 6.86
CA ILE A 80 25.73 -10.16 6.87
C ILE A 80 26.66 -10.22 5.66
N LEU A 81 26.13 -9.96 4.46
CA LEU A 81 26.95 -9.96 3.24
C LEU A 81 28.02 -8.88 3.24
N SER A 82 27.74 -7.70 3.82
CA SER A 82 28.73 -6.64 3.96
C SER A 82 29.88 -7.04 4.91
N VAL A 83 29.58 -7.70 6.01
CA VAL A 83 30.59 -8.20 6.94
C VAL A 83 31.44 -9.30 6.29
N LEU A 84 30.82 -10.24 5.57
CA LEU A 84 31.54 -11.29 4.83
C LEU A 84 32.43 -10.70 3.73
N TRP A 85 31.92 -9.71 2.99
CA TRP A 85 32.69 -9.00 1.96
C TRP A 85 33.90 -8.29 2.54
N LEU A 86 33.75 -7.59 3.67
CA LEU A 86 34.86 -6.92 4.34
C LEU A 86 35.87 -7.93 4.90
N GLY A 87 35.42 -9.01 5.53
CA GLY A 87 36.32 -10.03 6.09
C GLY A 87 37.16 -10.67 5.00
N ILE A 88 36.54 -11.30 4.04
CA ILE A 88 37.23 -12.03 2.96
C ILE A 88 37.97 -11.06 2.03
N GLY A 89 37.32 -9.96 1.66
CA GLY A 89 37.89 -8.97 0.74
C GLY A 89 39.10 -8.24 1.32
N TYR A 90 39.08 -7.96 2.64
CA TYR A 90 40.21 -7.33 3.31
C TYR A 90 41.42 -8.25 3.38
N GLU A 91 41.24 -9.53 3.71
CA GLU A 91 42.31 -10.52 3.74
C GLU A 91 42.98 -10.66 2.37
N ILE A 92 42.18 -10.79 1.28
CA ILE A 92 42.73 -10.91 -0.07
C ILE A 92 43.40 -9.60 -0.53
N ALA A 93 42.74 -8.46 -0.27
CA ALA A 93 43.27 -7.17 -0.71
C ALA A 93 44.55 -6.76 0.06
N SER A 94 44.67 -7.11 1.32
CA SER A 94 45.82 -6.79 2.15
C SER A 94 47.09 -7.50 1.69
N LEU A 95 46.98 -8.64 1.01
CA LEU A 95 48.10 -9.36 0.41
C LEU A 95 48.75 -8.62 -0.77
N VAL A 96 47.98 -7.80 -1.46
CA VAL A 96 48.43 -7.13 -2.70
C VAL A 96 48.54 -5.61 -2.51
N PHE A 97 47.59 -5.01 -1.84
CA PHE A 97 47.48 -3.55 -1.67
C PHE A 97 46.97 -3.18 -0.29
N LYS A 98 47.51 -2.11 0.30
CA LYS A 98 46.95 -1.50 1.53
C LYS A 98 45.72 -0.67 1.16
N ILE A 99 44.55 -1.32 1.02
CA ILE A 99 43.30 -0.67 0.65
C ILE A 99 42.55 -0.27 1.93
N ASN A 100 41.98 0.94 1.91
CA ASN A 100 41.07 1.38 2.98
C ASN A 100 39.77 0.54 2.95
N PRO A 101 39.32 -0.01 4.09
CA PRO A 101 38.11 -0.83 4.13
C PRO A 101 36.85 -0.09 3.64
N VAL A 102 36.78 1.22 3.77
CA VAL A 102 35.67 2.02 3.23
C VAL A 102 35.65 1.98 1.68
N VAL A 103 36.82 2.06 1.04
CA VAL A 103 36.93 1.95 -0.43
C VAL A 103 36.55 0.56 -0.90
N LEU A 104 36.97 -0.48 -0.15
CA LEU A 104 36.63 -1.86 -0.45
C LEU A 104 35.10 -2.10 -0.37
N LEU A 105 34.45 -1.51 0.63
CA LEU A 105 33.00 -1.56 0.78
C LEU A 105 32.27 -0.82 -0.34
N ALA A 106 32.76 0.35 -0.72
CA ALA A 106 32.19 1.12 -1.82
C ALA A 106 32.30 0.39 -3.17
N LEU A 107 33.42 -0.26 -3.43
CA LEU A 107 33.60 -1.09 -4.63
C LEU A 107 32.71 -2.35 -4.62
N GLY A 108 32.48 -2.94 -3.43
CA GLY A 108 31.62 -4.11 -3.26
C GLY A 108 30.14 -3.81 -3.27
N TYR A 109 29.74 -2.56 -3.03
CA TYR A 109 28.33 -2.17 -2.87
C TYR A 109 27.39 -2.70 -3.98
N PRO A 110 27.66 -2.52 -5.29
CA PRO A 110 26.76 -3.02 -6.33
C PRO A 110 26.60 -4.55 -6.32
N VAL A 111 27.69 -5.28 -5.98
CA VAL A 111 27.68 -6.74 -5.87
C VAL A 111 26.87 -7.17 -4.64
N ILE A 112 27.15 -6.55 -3.49
CA ILE A 112 26.45 -6.83 -2.24
C ILE A 112 24.95 -6.54 -2.40
N ALA A 113 24.58 -5.39 -2.98
CA ALA A 113 23.20 -5.01 -3.18
C ALA A 113 22.44 -6.01 -4.07
N LYS A 114 23.05 -6.45 -5.16
CA LYS A 114 22.48 -7.45 -6.05
C LYS A 114 22.32 -8.80 -5.36
N LEU A 115 23.37 -9.30 -4.72
CA LEU A 115 23.34 -10.58 -4.00
C LEU A 115 22.34 -10.54 -2.83
N THR A 116 22.28 -9.44 -2.10
CA THR A 116 21.28 -9.25 -1.03
C THR A 116 19.88 -9.43 -1.58
N LYS A 117 19.58 -8.75 -2.69
CA LYS A 117 18.27 -8.84 -3.32
C LYS A 117 17.98 -10.25 -3.80
N ASP A 118 18.87 -10.85 -4.58
CA ASP A 118 18.69 -12.19 -5.14
C ASP A 118 18.53 -13.26 -4.06
N ILE A 119 19.32 -13.21 -2.99
CA ILE A 119 19.21 -14.16 -1.87
C ILE A 119 17.93 -13.93 -1.09
N THR A 120 17.60 -12.67 -0.79
CA THR A 120 16.43 -12.36 0.01
C THR A 120 15.14 -12.71 -0.72
N ASP A 121 15.04 -12.40 -2.02
CA ASP A 121 13.85 -12.69 -2.82
C ASP A 121 13.66 -14.18 -3.11
N ASN A 122 14.74 -14.96 -3.23
CA ASN A 122 14.64 -16.38 -3.59
C ASN A 122 14.59 -17.32 -2.38
N PHE A 123 15.22 -16.95 -1.24
CA PHE A 123 15.35 -17.85 -0.09
C PHE A 123 14.57 -17.40 1.14
N VAL A 124 14.38 -16.10 1.32
CA VAL A 124 13.78 -15.57 2.55
C VAL A 124 12.35 -15.12 2.32
N PHE A 125 12.13 -14.37 1.27
CA PHE A 125 10.84 -13.74 0.98
C PHE A 125 10.43 -13.97 -0.48
N GLU A 126 9.47 -14.82 -0.69
CA GLU A 126 8.86 -14.94 -2.01
C GLU A 126 7.71 -13.94 -2.15
N ASN A 127 7.77 -13.12 -3.20
CA ASN A 127 6.71 -12.18 -3.52
C ASN A 127 6.31 -11.22 -2.37
N ASN A 128 7.29 -10.72 -1.63
CA ASN A 128 7.08 -9.85 -0.49
C ASN A 128 6.49 -8.49 -0.88
N LYS A 129 5.45 -8.08 -0.17
CA LYS A 129 4.84 -6.76 -0.28
C LYS A 129 4.23 -6.35 1.05
N VAL A 130 4.66 -5.20 1.57
CA VAL A 130 4.05 -4.60 2.76
C VAL A 130 3.13 -3.49 2.32
N VAL A 131 1.87 -3.56 2.74
CA VAL A 131 0.88 -2.53 2.46
C VAL A 131 0.29 -1.97 3.75
N TYR A 132 -0.08 -0.71 3.73
CA TYR A 132 -0.70 -0.06 4.86
C TYR A 132 -1.84 0.85 4.41
N GLY A 133 -2.76 1.10 5.31
CA GLY A 133 -3.86 2.02 5.08
C GLY A 133 -4.98 1.89 6.10
N PRO A 134 -5.99 2.75 6.00
CA PRO A 134 -7.08 2.78 6.93
C PRO A 134 -8.00 1.56 6.78
N CYS A 135 -8.59 1.16 7.88
CA CYS A 135 -9.66 0.16 7.90
C CYS A 135 -10.90 0.72 7.20
N PRO A 136 -11.56 -0.04 6.30
CA PRO A 136 -12.75 0.43 5.63
C PRO A 136 -13.95 0.68 6.56
N SER A 137 -13.91 0.16 7.81
CA SER A 137 -15.02 0.33 8.76
C SER A 137 -14.76 1.38 9.85
N CYS A 138 -13.52 1.51 10.35
CA CYS A 138 -13.22 2.37 11.49
C CYS A 138 -12.03 3.31 11.27
N GLU A 139 -11.50 3.36 10.05
CA GLU A 139 -10.38 4.20 9.64
C GLU A 139 -9.06 3.99 10.40
N ALA A 140 -9.00 3.03 11.32
CA ALA A 140 -7.77 2.69 12.03
C ALA A 140 -6.71 2.17 11.05
N GLU A 141 -5.47 2.64 11.18
CA GLU A 141 -4.36 2.21 10.33
C GLU A 141 -4.05 0.73 10.52
N ASN A 142 -4.05 -0.01 9.44
CA ASN A 142 -3.69 -1.43 9.41
C ASN A 142 -2.49 -1.63 8.49
N ARG A 143 -1.71 -2.66 8.81
CA ARG A 143 -0.55 -3.08 8.01
C ARG A 143 -0.68 -4.56 7.72
N ILE A 144 -0.44 -4.89 6.47
CA ILE A 144 -0.64 -6.24 5.95
C ILE A 144 0.61 -6.63 5.19
N TYR A 145 1.08 -7.84 5.45
CA TYR A 145 2.20 -8.44 4.75
C TYR A 145 1.68 -9.50 3.79
N PHE A 146 2.07 -9.38 2.53
CA PHE A 146 1.84 -10.38 1.49
C PHE A 146 3.16 -11.07 1.17
N GLY A 147 3.10 -12.36 0.89
CA GLY A 147 4.24 -13.18 0.51
C GLY A 147 4.61 -14.23 1.55
N ASN A 148 5.54 -15.10 1.17
CA ASN A 148 6.01 -16.19 2.01
C ASN A 148 7.28 -15.77 2.77
N ILE A 149 7.44 -16.26 3.98
CA ILE A 149 8.63 -16.01 4.80
C ILE A 149 9.25 -17.36 5.17
N LEU A 150 10.49 -17.61 4.70
CA LEU A 150 11.26 -18.83 5.01
C LEU A 150 10.46 -20.13 4.79
N GLY A 151 9.68 -20.19 3.70
CA GLY A 151 8.85 -21.35 3.36
C GLY A 151 7.54 -21.47 4.15
N VAL A 152 7.23 -20.50 5.02
CA VAL A 152 5.91 -20.40 5.65
C VAL A 152 4.99 -19.61 4.73
N GLU A 153 3.89 -20.25 4.32
CA GLU A 153 2.89 -19.61 3.48
C GLU A 153 2.22 -18.45 4.20
N GLY A 154 2.35 -17.26 3.62
CA GLY A 154 1.64 -16.07 4.07
C GLY A 154 0.43 -15.76 3.17
N PHE A 155 -0.02 -14.52 3.19
CA PHE A 155 -1.10 -14.10 2.30
C PHE A 155 -0.61 -14.07 0.84
N GLY A 156 -1.37 -14.73 -0.04
CA GLY A 156 -1.15 -14.71 -1.49
C GLY A 156 -1.77 -13.47 -2.16
N ASP A 157 -2.60 -13.68 -3.19
CA ASP A 157 -3.23 -12.58 -3.94
C ASP A 157 -4.34 -11.87 -3.17
N THR A 158 -4.94 -12.55 -2.20
CA THR A 158 -5.98 -12.01 -1.32
C THR A 158 -5.67 -12.32 0.13
N ALA A 159 -5.86 -11.32 0.99
CA ALA A 159 -5.69 -11.45 2.43
C ALA A 159 -7.02 -11.16 3.13
N GLU A 160 -7.45 -12.08 3.99
CA GLU A 160 -8.52 -11.82 4.95
C GLU A 160 -7.89 -11.29 6.23
N VAL A 161 -8.17 -10.03 6.54
CA VAL A 161 -7.55 -9.34 7.66
C VAL A 161 -8.61 -8.92 8.67
N LYS A 162 -8.35 -9.24 9.93
CA LYS A 162 -9.18 -8.78 11.04
C LYS A 162 -8.61 -7.49 11.61
N CYS A 163 -9.41 -6.43 11.61
CA CYS A 163 -8.99 -5.16 12.18
C CYS A 163 -8.72 -5.29 13.69
N PRO A 164 -7.57 -4.83 14.21
CA PRO A 164 -7.27 -4.89 15.63
C PRO A 164 -8.19 -3.98 16.48
N ASN A 165 -8.72 -2.92 15.89
CA ASN A 165 -9.58 -1.95 16.57
C ASN A 165 -11.04 -2.37 16.58
N CYS A 166 -11.73 -2.44 15.44
CA CYS A 166 -13.15 -2.76 15.35
C CYS A 166 -13.46 -4.26 15.27
N LYS A 167 -12.46 -5.13 15.12
CA LYS A 167 -12.56 -6.59 14.97
C LYS A 167 -13.30 -7.05 13.70
N GLU A 168 -13.69 -6.14 12.83
CA GLU A 168 -14.32 -6.46 11.55
C GLU A 168 -13.31 -7.09 10.59
N VAL A 169 -13.78 -8.08 9.81
CA VAL A 169 -12.95 -8.77 8.82
C VAL A 169 -13.15 -8.10 7.46
N PHE A 170 -12.08 -7.81 6.78
CA PHE A 170 -12.10 -7.24 5.44
C PHE A 170 -11.11 -7.96 4.51
N LEU A 171 -11.43 -7.97 3.23
CA LEU A 171 -10.63 -8.57 2.18
C LEU A 171 -9.71 -7.53 1.56
N VAL A 172 -8.46 -7.88 1.39
CA VAL A 172 -7.47 -7.04 0.68
C VAL A 172 -6.97 -7.79 -0.53
N LYS A 173 -7.02 -7.13 -1.69
CA LYS A 173 -6.45 -7.64 -2.93
C LYS A 173 -5.06 -7.04 -3.14
N ARG A 174 -4.07 -7.91 -3.34
CA ARG A 174 -2.67 -7.53 -3.53
C ARG A 174 -2.43 -6.67 -4.77
N ASP A 175 -3.05 -7.02 -5.91
CA ASP A 175 -2.82 -6.35 -7.19
C ASP A 175 -3.39 -4.94 -7.24
N THR A 176 -4.60 -4.78 -6.72
CA THR A 176 -5.32 -3.49 -6.77
C THR A 176 -5.09 -2.63 -5.53
N LEU A 177 -4.46 -3.18 -4.49
CA LEU A 177 -4.27 -2.54 -3.18
C LEU A 177 -5.59 -2.02 -2.59
N ARG A 178 -6.70 -2.72 -2.84
CA ARG A 178 -8.03 -2.35 -2.35
C ARG A 178 -8.46 -3.24 -1.21
N ALA A 179 -8.82 -2.60 -0.10
CA ALA A 179 -9.49 -3.25 1.01
C ALA A 179 -11.01 -3.11 0.85
N THR A 180 -11.73 -4.20 1.02
CA THR A 180 -13.21 -4.23 0.91
C THR A 180 -13.77 -4.97 2.12
N THR A 181 -14.81 -4.40 2.75
CA THR A 181 -15.56 -5.12 3.78
C THR A 181 -16.34 -6.29 3.16
N LEU A 182 -16.53 -7.35 3.92
CA LEU A 182 -17.43 -8.43 3.50
C LEU A 182 -18.89 -7.95 3.55
N PRO A 183 -19.71 -8.37 2.58
CA PRO A 183 -21.14 -8.05 2.63
C PRO A 183 -21.74 -8.65 3.91
N LYS A 184 -22.44 -7.84 4.68
CA LYS A 184 -23.20 -8.36 5.83
C LYS A 184 -24.37 -9.16 5.28
N THR A 185 -24.24 -10.48 5.31
CA THR A 185 -25.41 -11.37 5.09
C THR A 185 -26.46 -11.05 6.15
N ALA A 186 -27.58 -10.53 5.69
CA ALA A 186 -28.74 -10.23 6.52
C ALA A 186 -29.36 -11.53 7.06
#